data_602cd6ff2f9cc393bb7670214746f254
#
_entry.id   602cd6ff2f9cc393bb7670214746f254
#
_cell.length_a   1.000
_cell.length_b   1.000
_cell.length_c   1.000
_cell.angle_alpha   90.00
_cell.angle_beta   90.00
_cell.angle_gamma   90.00
#
_symmetry.space_group_name_H-M   'P 1'
#
loop_
_entity.id
_entity.type
_entity.pdbx_description
1 polymer ?
#
loop_
_entity_poly.entity_id
_entity_poly.type
_entity_poly.pdbx_seq_one_letter_code
_entity_poly.pdbx_strand_id
1 'polypeptide(L)'
;MKKMTAVVALMAVFSVAICFIILGSISVELMAALQINEGQFGSLVMSLFLTCCVVQLIIGPLTDKLGYKPIAVLGFLVTSGSLFLLAFAPGYSLVRLACILLGLGAMCLNTVGNTLIPIVLFEGKDPARASNLGNAFFGLGYVVTPLLATLFLKTLHLSYGTSVAIIGGLVLVFLVFALATKFPPAATGYKFSMAVKLLAKPAVLLAGLALICYMSLEVSMATWIKKLMTELLGGYTVAGAAAKAGLALMLFGLAMMVGRFLASTMKNLTAMGAKVITAASLLSVVAIVVMIVTKSPAVAVAAILVTGLAFAPIFPTIVGVTFAKFEPALYGSIFGIIFAVGLLGGTFVPNLIGKMSVGRSVQGSLPIAAVAAGILFVISLFIGRVGEPKRTG
;
A
#
# COMPACT_ATOMS: atom_id res chain seq x y z
N MET A 1 4.43 25.09 12.17
CA MET A 1 3.33 24.17 12.38
C MET A 1 3.16 23.16 11.23
N LYS A 2 2.82 23.60 10.01
CA LYS A 2 2.59 22.69 8.85
C LYS A 2 3.77 21.77 8.49
N LYS A 3 5.03 22.21 8.65
CA LYS A 3 6.23 21.39 8.31
C LYS A 3 6.37 20.14 9.19
N MET A 4 6.23 20.27 10.52
CA MET A 4 6.33 19.12 11.43
C MET A 4 5.17 18.15 11.24
N THR A 5 3.96 18.66 11.02
CA THR A 5 2.78 17.82 10.73
C THR A 5 2.99 17.02 9.44
N ALA A 6 3.58 17.62 8.39
CA ALA A 6 3.92 16.92 7.15
C ALA A 6 4.97 15.84 7.39
N VAL A 7 6.02 16.11 8.17
CA VAL A 7 7.05 15.12 8.53
C VAL A 7 6.41 13.92 9.24
N VAL A 8 5.55 14.16 10.24
CA VAL A 8 4.88 13.07 10.97
C VAL A 8 3.93 12.28 10.06
N ALA A 9 3.24 12.93 9.12
CA ALA A 9 2.40 12.23 8.14
C ALA A 9 3.22 11.34 7.20
N LEU A 10 4.41 11.79 6.76
CA LEU A 10 5.34 10.98 5.96
C LEU A 10 5.94 9.84 6.78
N MET A 11 6.29 10.07 8.06
CA MET A 11 6.70 9.00 8.98
C MET A 11 5.59 7.96 9.17
N ALA A 12 4.32 8.37 9.19
CA ALA A 12 3.19 7.45 9.30
C ALA A 12 3.12 6.50 8.10
N VAL A 13 3.15 7.00 6.87
CA VAL A 13 3.10 6.12 5.67
C VAL A 13 4.37 5.27 5.52
N PHE A 14 5.54 5.77 5.94
CA PHE A 14 6.76 4.98 6.01
C PHE A 14 6.61 3.81 7.01
N SER A 15 6.02 4.06 8.18
CA SER A 15 5.78 3.02 9.19
C SER A 15 4.76 1.98 8.74
N VAL A 16 3.76 2.35 7.91
CA VAL A 16 2.84 1.39 7.29
C VAL A 16 3.60 0.38 6.42
N ALA A 17 4.59 0.86 5.65
CA ALA A 17 5.44 -0.03 4.85
C ALA A 17 6.23 -1.01 5.74
N ILE A 18 6.76 -0.54 6.87
CA ILE A 18 7.40 -1.43 7.87
C ILE A 18 6.42 -2.53 8.30
N CYS A 19 5.19 -2.15 8.68
CA CYS A 19 4.18 -3.11 9.13
C CYS A 19 3.89 -4.21 8.10
N PHE A 20 3.85 -3.85 6.81
CA PHE A 20 3.48 -4.79 5.75
C PHE A 20 4.61 -5.70 5.32
N ILE A 21 5.88 -5.23 5.40
CA ILE A 21 7.01 -5.97 4.86
C ILE A 21 7.85 -6.69 5.92
N ILE A 22 7.70 -6.34 7.21
CA ILE A 22 8.57 -6.86 8.28
C ILE A 22 8.48 -8.38 8.40
N LEU A 23 7.28 -8.97 8.37
CA LEU A 23 7.11 -10.42 8.46
C LEU A 23 7.83 -11.14 7.33
N GLY A 24 7.69 -10.66 6.09
CA GLY A 24 8.42 -11.21 4.95
C GLY A 24 9.94 -11.09 5.09
N SER A 25 10.40 -9.98 5.66
CA SER A 25 11.84 -9.68 5.82
C SER A 25 12.54 -10.59 6.85
N ILE A 26 11.79 -11.13 7.82
CA ILE A 26 12.32 -12.00 8.90
C ILE A 26 11.74 -13.42 8.84
N SER A 27 11.06 -13.78 7.76
CA SER A 27 10.26 -15.01 7.66
C SER A 27 11.04 -16.27 8.00
N VAL A 28 12.23 -16.42 7.46
CA VAL A 28 13.09 -17.60 7.65
C VAL A 28 13.50 -17.74 9.11
N GLU A 29 14.00 -16.67 9.70
CA GLU A 29 14.48 -16.62 11.08
C GLU A 29 13.32 -16.79 12.07
N LEU A 30 12.16 -16.20 11.79
CA LEU A 30 10.97 -16.33 12.62
C LEU A 30 10.42 -17.76 12.60
N MET A 31 10.31 -18.37 11.41
CA MET A 31 9.87 -19.77 11.30
C MET A 31 10.81 -20.72 12.02
N ALA A 32 12.11 -20.53 11.88
CA ALA A 32 13.10 -21.35 12.56
C ALA A 32 13.03 -21.19 14.09
N ALA A 33 12.90 -19.96 14.61
CA ALA A 33 12.85 -19.69 16.04
C ALA A 33 11.58 -20.24 16.71
N LEU A 34 10.44 -20.20 16.02
CA LEU A 34 9.16 -20.70 16.53
C LEU A 34 8.89 -22.16 16.19
N GLN A 35 9.74 -22.79 15.37
CA GLN A 35 9.56 -24.15 14.83
C GLN A 35 8.19 -24.31 14.14
N ILE A 36 7.79 -23.33 13.35
CA ILE A 36 6.53 -23.31 12.62
C ILE A 36 6.74 -23.57 11.13
N ASN A 37 5.71 -24.15 10.49
CA ASN A 37 5.70 -24.39 9.06
C ASN A 37 5.18 -23.16 8.26
N GLU A 38 5.30 -23.26 6.93
CA GLU A 38 4.86 -22.18 6.00
C GLU A 38 3.36 -21.86 6.13
N GLY A 39 2.51 -22.86 6.40
CA GLY A 39 1.06 -22.68 6.59
C GLY A 39 0.75 -21.87 7.84
N GLN A 40 1.45 -22.14 8.93
CA GLN A 40 1.34 -21.36 10.18
C GLN A 40 1.86 -19.94 9.99
N PHE A 41 2.99 -19.76 9.29
CA PHE A 41 3.49 -18.44 8.93
C PHE A 41 2.48 -17.67 8.05
N GLY A 42 1.90 -18.32 7.05
CA GLY A 42 0.82 -17.74 6.23
C GLY A 42 -0.38 -17.28 7.07
N SER A 43 -0.72 -18.02 8.14
CA SER A 43 -1.78 -17.64 9.08
C SER A 43 -1.45 -16.41 9.91
N LEU A 44 -0.16 -16.16 10.24
CA LEU A 44 0.30 -14.93 10.88
C LEU A 44 0.10 -13.73 9.93
N VAL A 45 0.54 -13.86 8.69
CA VAL A 45 0.36 -12.82 7.66
C VAL A 45 -1.11 -12.53 7.41
N MET A 46 -1.93 -13.59 7.29
CA MET A 46 -3.38 -13.45 7.14
C MET A 46 -4.02 -12.72 8.32
N SER A 47 -3.58 -12.98 9.55
CA SER A 47 -4.09 -12.29 10.76
C SER A 47 -3.85 -10.79 10.70
N LEU A 48 -2.67 -10.35 10.21
CA LEU A 48 -2.34 -8.95 10.00
C LEU A 48 -3.29 -8.31 8.98
N PHE A 49 -3.38 -8.88 7.77
CA PHE A 49 -4.16 -8.28 6.68
C PHE A 49 -5.68 -8.33 6.92
N LEU A 50 -6.18 -9.39 7.56
CA LEU A 50 -7.59 -9.47 7.95
C LEU A 50 -7.94 -8.36 8.95
N THR A 51 -7.06 -8.12 9.92
CA THR A 51 -7.22 -6.98 10.85
C THR A 51 -7.21 -5.66 10.09
N CYS A 52 -6.31 -5.48 9.11
CA CYS A 52 -6.30 -4.29 8.27
C CYS A 52 -7.66 -4.07 7.58
N CYS A 53 -8.27 -5.10 6.99
CA CYS A 53 -9.57 -4.98 6.32
C CYS A 53 -10.67 -4.51 7.26
N VAL A 54 -10.77 -5.09 8.45
CA VAL A 54 -11.81 -4.74 9.43
C VAL A 54 -11.59 -3.35 10.02
N VAL A 55 -10.36 -3.10 10.47
CA VAL A 55 -10.00 -1.84 11.15
C VAL A 55 -10.10 -0.65 10.22
N GLN A 56 -9.79 -0.80 8.94
CA GLN A 56 -9.82 0.30 7.97
C GLN A 56 -11.20 0.96 7.87
N LEU A 57 -12.28 0.18 7.96
CA LEU A 57 -13.66 0.70 7.92
C LEU A 57 -14.00 1.57 9.14
N ILE A 58 -13.34 1.31 10.27
CA ILE A 58 -13.63 1.97 11.56
C ILE A 58 -12.75 3.21 11.73
N ILE A 59 -11.47 3.09 11.42
CA ILE A 59 -10.46 4.14 11.68
C ILE A 59 -10.69 5.38 10.84
N GLY A 60 -11.21 5.25 9.62
CA GLY A 60 -11.54 6.39 8.77
C GLY A 60 -12.51 7.36 9.45
N PRO A 61 -13.76 6.94 9.73
CA PRO A 61 -14.74 7.74 10.46
C PRO A 61 -14.27 8.19 11.85
N LEU A 62 -13.47 7.35 12.53
CA LEU A 62 -12.95 7.68 13.85
C LEU A 62 -11.91 8.82 13.77
N THR A 63 -11.11 8.87 12.70
CA THR A 63 -10.17 9.96 12.44
C THR A 63 -10.89 11.28 12.19
N ASP A 64 -11.98 11.25 11.42
CA ASP A 64 -12.79 12.46 11.17
C ASP A 64 -13.45 12.97 12.45
N LYS A 65 -13.86 12.07 13.36
CA LYS A 65 -14.53 12.40 14.64
C LYS A 65 -13.55 12.89 15.70
N LEU A 66 -12.44 12.19 15.92
CA LEU A 66 -11.49 12.44 17.01
C LEU A 66 -10.33 13.36 16.60
N GLY A 67 -10.13 13.54 15.30
CA GLY A 67 -8.98 14.25 14.72
C GLY A 67 -7.75 13.37 14.56
N TYR A 68 -6.76 13.92 13.90
CA TYR A 68 -5.54 13.19 13.50
C TYR A 68 -4.62 12.81 14.66
N LYS A 69 -4.49 13.69 15.68
CA LYS A 69 -3.49 13.50 16.75
C LYS A 69 -3.70 12.21 17.55
N PRO A 70 -4.90 11.91 18.12
CA PRO A 70 -5.11 10.70 18.89
C PRO A 70 -4.92 9.43 18.03
N ILE A 71 -5.32 9.45 16.76
CA ILE A 71 -5.17 8.31 15.87
C ILE A 71 -3.69 8.09 15.48
N ALA A 72 -2.94 9.16 15.23
CA ALA A 72 -1.50 9.07 14.97
C ALA A 72 -0.73 8.50 16.18
N VAL A 73 -1.01 9.02 17.37
CA VAL A 73 -0.39 8.56 18.62
C VAL A 73 -0.73 7.09 18.87
N LEU A 74 -2.01 6.72 18.75
CA LEU A 74 -2.43 5.32 18.87
C LEU A 74 -1.71 4.44 17.84
N GLY A 75 -1.65 4.87 16.58
CA GLY A 75 -1.00 4.14 15.50
C GLY A 75 0.47 3.88 15.76
N PHE A 76 1.26 4.90 16.09
CA PHE A 76 2.69 4.73 16.41
C PHE A 76 2.91 3.90 17.68
N LEU A 77 2.11 4.12 18.72
CA LEU A 77 2.21 3.37 19.98
C LEU A 77 1.92 1.89 19.76
N VAL A 78 0.81 1.56 19.10
CA VAL A 78 0.42 0.17 18.84
C VAL A 78 1.39 -0.49 17.87
N THR A 79 1.86 0.20 16.83
CA THR A 79 2.85 -0.34 15.89
C THR A 79 4.17 -0.64 16.60
N SER A 80 4.71 0.31 17.36
CA SER A 80 5.96 0.10 18.11
C SER A 80 5.79 -1.02 19.14
N GLY A 81 4.72 -1.01 19.93
CA GLY A 81 4.42 -2.06 20.92
C GLY A 81 4.27 -3.44 20.27
N SER A 82 3.62 -3.51 19.09
CA SER A 82 3.49 -4.76 18.33
C SER A 82 4.82 -5.29 17.83
N LEU A 83 5.73 -4.41 17.39
CA LEU A 83 7.07 -4.80 16.96
C LEU A 83 7.89 -5.31 18.15
N PHE A 84 7.81 -4.68 19.34
CA PHE A 84 8.43 -5.21 20.54
C PHE A 84 7.81 -6.54 20.99
N LEU A 85 6.48 -6.67 20.90
CA LEU A 85 5.84 -7.95 21.19
C LEU A 85 6.29 -9.03 20.20
N LEU A 86 6.37 -8.74 18.90
CA LEU A 86 6.89 -9.65 17.88
C LEU A 86 8.36 -10.04 18.16
N ALA A 87 9.18 -9.09 18.60
CA ALA A 87 10.61 -9.29 18.91
C ALA A 87 10.86 -10.26 20.07
N PHE A 88 10.00 -10.20 21.11
CA PHE A 88 10.22 -10.91 22.37
C PHE A 88 9.15 -11.95 22.69
N ALA A 89 8.22 -12.22 21.77
CA ALA A 89 7.16 -13.20 21.98
C ALA A 89 7.76 -14.63 22.08
N PRO A 90 7.49 -15.37 23.17
CA PRO A 90 8.04 -16.71 23.39
C PRO A 90 7.36 -17.80 22.58
N GLY A 91 6.29 -17.49 21.83
CA GLY A 91 5.52 -18.51 21.10
C GLY A 91 4.52 -17.96 20.11
N TYR A 92 3.99 -18.87 19.28
CA TYR A 92 3.13 -18.60 18.14
C TYR A 92 1.91 -17.71 18.46
N SER A 93 1.21 -17.99 19.57
CA SER A 93 -0.01 -17.25 19.94
C SER A 93 0.25 -15.76 20.20
N LEU A 94 1.36 -15.43 20.87
CA LEU A 94 1.76 -14.05 21.13
C LEU A 94 2.28 -13.37 19.86
N VAL A 95 2.98 -14.08 18.99
CA VAL A 95 3.34 -13.57 17.65
C VAL A 95 2.09 -13.29 16.82
N ARG A 96 1.07 -14.15 16.87
CA ARG A 96 -0.20 -13.91 16.20
C ARG A 96 -0.91 -12.67 16.75
N LEU A 97 -0.91 -12.48 18.06
CA LEU A 97 -1.43 -11.25 18.69
C LEU A 97 -0.63 -10.02 18.22
N ALA A 98 0.69 -10.10 18.15
CA ALA A 98 1.52 -9.03 17.61
C ALA A 98 1.14 -8.69 16.17
N CYS A 99 0.86 -9.68 15.31
CA CYS A 99 0.42 -9.46 13.93
C CYS A 99 -0.95 -8.77 13.87
N ILE A 100 -1.90 -9.14 14.73
CA ILE A 100 -3.22 -8.49 14.84
C ILE A 100 -3.05 -7.02 15.26
N LEU A 101 -2.27 -6.77 16.31
CA LEU A 101 -2.02 -5.41 16.78
C LEU A 101 -1.24 -4.58 15.75
N LEU A 102 -0.31 -5.21 15.03
CA LEU A 102 0.43 -4.55 13.95
C LEU A 102 -0.50 -4.10 12.82
N GLY A 103 -1.52 -4.92 12.48
CA GLY A 103 -2.57 -4.54 11.53
C GLY A 103 -3.41 -3.36 12.01
N LEU A 104 -3.75 -3.31 13.29
CA LEU A 104 -4.45 -2.17 13.90
C LEU A 104 -3.62 -0.89 13.82
N GLY A 105 -2.36 -0.94 14.27
CA GLY A 105 -1.44 0.19 14.20
C GLY A 105 -1.21 0.67 12.77
N ALA A 106 -1.01 -0.27 11.84
CA ALA A 106 -0.84 0.03 10.41
C ALA A 106 -2.02 0.82 9.84
N MET A 107 -3.26 0.45 10.14
CA MET A 107 -4.44 1.14 9.60
C MET A 107 -4.65 2.52 10.22
N CYS A 108 -4.33 2.70 11.51
CA CYS A 108 -4.28 4.03 12.11
C CYS A 108 -3.31 4.95 11.37
N LEU A 109 -2.07 4.48 11.14
CA LEU A 109 -1.03 5.25 10.45
C LEU A 109 -1.34 5.45 8.97
N ASN A 110 -1.90 4.43 8.30
CA ASN A 110 -2.31 4.49 6.90
C ASN A 110 -3.36 5.59 6.68
N THR A 111 -4.38 5.62 7.53
CA THR A 111 -5.43 6.63 7.45
C THR A 111 -4.87 8.02 7.72
N VAL A 112 -4.14 8.20 8.82
CA VAL A 112 -3.53 9.50 9.16
C VAL A 112 -2.61 9.99 8.05
N GLY A 113 -1.72 9.16 7.55
CA GLY A 113 -0.77 9.53 6.51
C GLY A 113 -1.47 9.93 5.22
N ASN A 114 -2.30 9.05 4.67
CA ASN A 114 -2.94 9.28 3.36
C ASN A 114 -3.99 10.40 3.37
N THR A 115 -4.58 10.73 4.52
CA THR A 115 -5.58 11.80 4.60
C THR A 115 -5.00 13.14 5.04
N LEU A 116 -3.93 13.14 5.84
CA LEU A 116 -3.28 14.37 6.30
C LEU A 116 -2.31 14.95 5.26
N ILE A 117 -1.57 14.10 4.55
CA ILE A 117 -0.61 14.53 3.51
C ILE A 117 -1.26 15.47 2.48
N PRO A 118 -2.42 15.16 1.89
CA PRO A 118 -3.11 16.05 0.94
C PRO A 118 -3.49 17.42 1.51
N ILE A 119 -3.66 17.51 2.84
CA ILE A 119 -4.04 18.76 3.52
C ILE A 119 -2.83 19.64 3.81
N VAL A 120 -1.69 19.03 4.21
CA VAL A 120 -0.55 19.76 4.74
C VAL A 120 0.53 20.04 3.71
N LEU A 121 0.67 19.22 2.67
CA LEU A 121 1.62 19.43 1.60
C LEU A 121 1.03 20.32 0.49
N PHE A 122 1.91 21.04 -0.18
CA PHE A 122 1.55 21.95 -1.28
C PHE A 122 0.38 22.89 -0.93
N GLU A 123 0.32 23.32 0.32
CA GLU A 123 -0.74 24.19 0.88
C GLU A 123 -2.17 23.63 0.73
N GLY A 124 -2.32 22.32 0.51
CA GLY A 124 -3.60 21.66 0.24
C GLY A 124 -4.16 21.89 -1.17
N LYS A 125 -3.42 22.58 -2.05
CA LYS A 125 -3.90 22.96 -3.39
C LYS A 125 -3.81 21.84 -4.43
N ASP A 126 -2.97 20.81 -4.21
CA ASP A 126 -2.77 19.70 -5.14
C ASP A 126 -2.76 18.34 -4.40
N PRO A 127 -3.93 17.84 -3.99
CA PRO A 127 -4.04 16.60 -3.24
C PRO A 127 -3.43 15.39 -3.95
N ALA A 128 -3.56 15.28 -5.28
CA ALA A 128 -3.00 14.15 -6.03
C ALA A 128 -1.46 14.19 -6.02
N ARG A 129 -0.87 15.35 -6.20
CA ARG A 129 0.58 15.55 -6.09
C ARG A 129 1.09 15.19 -4.70
N ALA A 130 0.40 15.65 -3.66
CA ALA A 130 0.72 15.37 -2.27
C ALA A 130 0.63 13.86 -1.95
N SER A 131 -0.45 13.20 -2.40
CA SER A 131 -0.63 11.75 -2.21
C SER A 131 0.46 10.94 -2.91
N ASN A 132 0.90 11.34 -4.11
CA ASN A 132 2.02 10.69 -4.80
C ASN A 132 3.32 10.79 -4.01
N LEU A 133 3.65 11.97 -3.46
CA LEU A 133 4.83 12.15 -2.61
C LEU A 133 4.74 11.27 -1.35
N GLY A 134 3.60 11.24 -0.68
CA GLY A 134 3.38 10.38 0.49
C GLY A 134 3.60 8.90 0.17
N ASN A 135 3.02 8.44 -0.94
CA ASN A 135 3.18 7.05 -1.36
C ASN A 135 4.60 6.71 -1.87
N ALA A 136 5.40 7.71 -2.28
CA ALA A 136 6.82 7.50 -2.52
C ALA A 136 7.58 7.20 -1.22
N PHE A 137 7.21 7.84 -0.10
CA PHE A 137 7.75 7.52 1.23
C PHE A 137 7.31 6.13 1.74
N PHE A 138 6.09 5.71 1.39
CA PHE A 138 5.68 4.31 1.58
C PHE A 138 6.61 3.35 0.81
N GLY A 139 6.86 3.63 -0.48
CA GLY A 139 7.81 2.87 -1.29
C GLY A 139 9.22 2.84 -0.71
N LEU A 140 9.69 3.97 -0.14
CA LEU A 140 10.98 4.04 0.56
C LEU A 140 11.01 3.09 1.76
N GLY A 141 9.95 3.05 2.57
CA GLY A 141 9.83 2.12 3.69
C GLY A 141 9.86 0.65 3.24
N TYR A 142 9.24 0.36 2.10
CA TYR A 142 9.25 -0.98 1.48
C TYR A 142 10.64 -1.46 1.08
N VAL A 143 11.53 -0.54 0.68
CA VAL A 143 12.93 -0.83 0.32
C VAL A 143 13.82 -0.85 1.57
N VAL A 144 13.68 0.14 2.44
CA VAL A 144 14.55 0.32 3.62
C VAL A 144 14.36 -0.81 4.63
N THR A 145 13.13 -1.28 4.87
CA THR A 145 12.87 -2.31 5.89
C THR A 145 13.60 -3.63 5.63
N PRO A 146 13.53 -4.26 4.43
CA PRO A 146 14.29 -5.48 4.18
C PRO A 146 15.81 -5.24 4.12
N LEU A 147 16.26 -4.05 3.72
CA LEU A 147 17.68 -3.68 3.78
C LEU A 147 18.18 -3.63 5.23
N LEU A 148 17.43 -2.99 6.13
CA LEU A 148 17.75 -2.97 7.55
C LEU A 148 17.71 -4.39 8.15
N ALA A 149 16.68 -5.18 7.82
CA ALA A 149 16.61 -6.57 8.28
C ALA A 149 17.83 -7.38 7.80
N THR A 150 18.21 -7.24 6.53
CA THR A 150 19.41 -7.92 5.99
C THR A 150 20.68 -7.43 6.67
N LEU A 151 20.85 -6.13 6.87
CA LEU A 151 21.99 -5.56 7.58
C LEU A 151 22.11 -6.14 9.00
N PHE A 152 21.02 -6.16 9.75
CA PHE A 152 21.02 -6.64 11.13
C PHE A 152 21.23 -8.15 11.22
N LEU A 153 20.51 -8.92 10.40
CA LEU A 153 20.55 -10.39 10.45
C LEU A 153 21.81 -10.99 9.81
N LYS A 154 22.24 -10.48 8.65
CA LYS A 154 23.31 -11.10 7.85
C LYS A 154 24.67 -10.45 8.04
N THR A 155 24.73 -9.13 8.24
CA THR A 155 25.99 -8.40 8.37
C THR A 155 26.39 -8.23 9.84
N LEU A 156 25.44 -7.86 10.71
CA LEU A 156 25.69 -7.66 12.14
C LEU A 156 25.43 -8.93 12.97
N HIS A 157 24.93 -10.00 12.35
CA HIS A 157 24.61 -11.29 12.98
C HIS A 157 23.72 -11.18 14.22
N LEU A 158 22.80 -10.19 14.24
CA LEU A 158 21.86 -10.02 15.34
C LEU A 158 20.72 -11.05 15.23
N SER A 159 20.09 -11.38 16.36
CA SER A 159 18.88 -12.18 16.36
C SER A 159 17.73 -11.46 15.64
N TYR A 160 16.72 -12.21 15.15
CA TYR A 160 15.54 -11.58 14.55
C TYR A 160 14.82 -10.69 15.58
N GLY A 161 14.74 -11.12 16.84
CA GLY A 161 14.13 -10.35 17.92
C GLY A 161 14.83 -9.00 18.12
N THR A 162 16.16 -8.99 18.24
CA THR A 162 16.93 -7.74 18.35
C THR A 162 16.74 -6.84 17.12
N SER A 163 16.76 -7.42 15.92
CA SER A 163 16.56 -6.69 14.67
C SER A 163 15.19 -6.01 14.61
N VAL A 164 14.13 -6.72 14.95
CA VAL A 164 12.76 -6.19 15.01
C VAL A 164 12.62 -5.15 16.12
N ALA A 165 13.25 -5.36 17.29
CA ALA A 165 13.23 -4.41 18.40
C ALA A 165 13.88 -3.07 18.01
N ILE A 166 15.00 -3.08 17.28
CA ILE A 166 15.63 -1.84 16.76
C ILE A 166 14.67 -1.09 15.82
N ILE A 167 14.00 -1.81 14.91
CA ILE A 167 12.99 -1.20 14.01
C ILE A 167 11.79 -0.68 14.82
N GLY A 168 11.37 -1.41 15.88
CA GLY A 168 10.34 -0.95 16.81
C GLY A 168 10.75 0.33 17.55
N GLY A 169 12.02 0.45 17.93
CA GLY A 169 12.62 1.65 18.51
C GLY A 169 12.58 2.85 17.56
N LEU A 170 12.83 2.65 16.27
CA LEU A 170 12.68 3.71 15.26
C LEU A 170 11.23 4.24 15.22
N VAL A 171 10.24 3.34 15.23
CA VAL A 171 8.82 3.73 15.24
C VAL A 171 8.46 4.44 16.56
N LEU A 172 9.06 4.05 17.68
CA LEU A 172 8.89 4.72 18.97
C LEU A 172 9.44 6.17 18.95
N VAL A 173 10.55 6.41 18.25
CA VAL A 173 11.04 7.77 18.00
C VAL A 173 9.99 8.59 17.22
N PHE A 174 9.35 8.01 16.22
CA PHE A 174 8.28 8.69 15.46
C PHE A 174 7.07 9.02 16.35
N LEU A 175 6.75 8.19 17.35
CA LEU A 175 5.74 8.49 18.36
C LEU A 175 6.09 9.78 19.13
N VAL A 176 7.34 9.96 19.54
CA VAL A 176 7.78 11.19 20.23
C VAL A 176 7.53 12.43 19.38
N PHE A 177 7.86 12.35 18.07
CA PHE A 177 7.55 13.44 17.13
C PHE A 177 6.04 13.68 17.01
N ALA A 178 5.21 12.62 16.97
CA ALA A 178 3.76 12.76 16.91
C ALA A 178 3.19 13.44 18.16
N LEU A 179 3.67 13.08 19.34
CA LEU A 179 3.26 13.70 20.62
C LEU A 179 3.59 15.18 20.66
N ALA A 180 4.79 15.57 20.20
CA ALA A 180 5.27 16.97 20.18
C ALA A 180 4.60 17.82 19.08
N THR A 181 3.98 17.19 18.08
CA THR A 181 3.43 17.90 16.90
C THR A 181 2.00 18.40 17.16
N LYS A 182 1.70 19.60 16.67
CA LYS A 182 0.33 20.12 16.60
C LYS A 182 -0.30 19.69 15.28
N PHE A 183 -1.47 19.08 15.35
CA PHE A 183 -2.25 18.62 14.20
C PHE A 183 -3.40 19.59 13.91
N PRO A 184 -3.97 19.54 12.69
CA PRO A 184 -5.24 20.20 12.41
C PRO A 184 -6.32 19.75 13.39
N PRO A 185 -7.24 20.65 13.80
CA PRO A 185 -8.33 20.27 14.71
C PRO A 185 -9.25 19.24 14.07
N ALA A 186 -9.96 18.49 14.90
CA ALA A 186 -11.04 17.61 14.46
C ALA A 186 -12.15 18.44 13.77
N ALA A 187 -12.87 17.81 12.85
CA ALA A 187 -13.99 18.43 12.18
C ALA A 187 -15.12 18.74 13.19
N THR A 188 -15.52 20.00 13.27
CA THR A 188 -16.67 20.39 14.07
C THR A 188 -17.97 19.94 13.40
N GLY A 189 -18.87 19.31 14.17
CA GLY A 189 -20.18 18.86 13.66
C GLY A 189 -20.17 17.56 12.90
N TYR A 190 -19.06 16.80 12.87
CA TYR A 190 -19.02 15.48 12.24
C TYR A 190 -20.04 14.52 12.89
N LYS A 191 -20.86 13.87 12.05
CA LYS A 191 -21.82 12.81 12.45
C LYS A 191 -21.51 11.53 11.67
N PHE A 192 -21.54 10.37 12.32
CA PHE A 192 -21.30 9.09 11.64
C PHE A 192 -22.24 8.83 10.44
N SER A 193 -23.46 9.38 10.50
CA SER A 193 -24.40 9.33 9.36
C SER A 193 -23.86 10.00 8.09
N MET A 194 -22.91 10.93 8.21
CA MET A 194 -22.25 11.56 7.06
C MET A 194 -21.35 10.54 6.33
N ALA A 195 -20.62 9.71 7.08
CA ALA A 195 -19.81 8.63 6.50
C ALA A 195 -20.68 7.62 5.75
N VAL A 196 -21.83 7.23 6.31
CA VAL A 196 -22.77 6.31 5.66
C VAL A 196 -23.30 6.90 4.33
N LYS A 197 -23.61 8.19 4.30
CA LYS A 197 -24.07 8.88 3.08
C LYS A 197 -23.01 8.93 1.98
N LEU A 198 -21.71 8.81 2.33
CA LEU A 198 -20.63 8.76 1.33
C LEU A 198 -20.69 7.49 0.47
N LEU A 199 -21.23 6.39 1.00
CA LEU A 199 -21.42 5.14 0.26
C LEU A 199 -22.32 5.31 -0.97
N ALA A 200 -23.25 6.29 -0.94
CA ALA A 200 -24.12 6.60 -2.05
C ALA A 200 -23.55 7.66 -3.03
N LYS A 201 -22.38 8.23 -2.74
CA LYS A 201 -21.78 9.25 -3.61
C LYS A 201 -21.09 8.62 -4.82
N PRO A 202 -21.49 8.97 -6.06
CA PRO A 202 -20.92 8.34 -7.26
C PRO A 202 -19.40 8.47 -7.37
N ALA A 203 -18.81 9.58 -6.91
CA ALA A 203 -17.37 9.77 -6.92
C ALA A 203 -16.64 8.78 -5.98
N VAL A 204 -17.23 8.46 -4.81
CA VAL A 204 -16.67 7.49 -3.86
C VAL A 204 -16.83 6.06 -4.39
N LEU A 205 -17.99 5.73 -4.95
CA LEU A 205 -18.23 4.42 -5.57
C LEU A 205 -17.27 4.17 -6.73
N LEU A 206 -17.10 5.15 -7.62
CA LEU A 206 -16.22 5.04 -8.77
C LEU A 206 -14.75 4.91 -8.34
N ALA A 207 -14.33 5.67 -7.33
CA ALA A 207 -12.99 5.53 -6.74
C ALA A 207 -12.78 4.16 -6.09
N GLY A 208 -13.78 3.65 -5.35
CA GLY A 208 -13.74 2.31 -4.77
C GLY A 208 -13.58 1.22 -5.82
N LEU A 209 -14.38 1.27 -6.89
CA LEU A 209 -14.29 0.34 -8.03
C LEU A 209 -12.92 0.43 -8.73
N ALA A 210 -12.39 1.64 -8.92
CA ALA A 210 -11.07 1.84 -9.48
C ALA A 210 -9.98 1.24 -8.57
N LEU A 211 -10.12 1.37 -7.24
CA LEU A 211 -9.18 0.80 -6.29
C LEU A 211 -9.29 -0.73 -6.19
N ILE A 212 -10.48 -1.35 -6.36
CA ILE A 212 -10.58 -2.80 -6.51
C ILE A 212 -9.67 -3.27 -7.66
N CYS A 213 -9.84 -2.66 -8.84
CA CYS A 213 -9.03 -3.03 -10.00
C CYS A 213 -7.53 -2.77 -9.76
N TYR A 214 -7.18 -1.60 -9.23
CA TYR A 214 -5.78 -1.26 -8.98
C TYR A 214 -5.12 -2.19 -7.96
N MET A 215 -5.76 -2.44 -6.81
CA MET A 215 -5.21 -3.32 -5.77
C MET A 215 -5.13 -4.78 -6.27
N SER A 216 -6.08 -5.20 -7.12
CA SER A 216 -5.99 -6.48 -7.84
C SER A 216 -4.70 -6.58 -8.64
N LEU A 217 -4.35 -5.52 -9.35
CA LEU A 217 -3.14 -5.46 -10.19
C LEU A 217 -1.87 -5.41 -9.35
N GLU A 218 -1.78 -4.45 -8.42
CA GLU A 218 -0.58 -4.23 -7.61
C GLU A 218 -0.22 -5.48 -6.81
N VAL A 219 -1.19 -6.05 -6.09
CA VAL A 219 -0.94 -7.23 -5.26
C VAL A 219 -0.68 -8.47 -6.12
N SER A 220 -1.37 -8.63 -7.27
CA SER A 220 -1.08 -9.75 -8.19
C SER A 220 0.33 -9.68 -8.74
N MET A 221 0.80 -8.50 -9.19
CA MET A 221 2.16 -8.35 -9.68
C MET A 221 3.18 -8.61 -8.57
N ALA A 222 3.02 -8.01 -7.40
CA ALA A 222 3.90 -8.24 -6.26
C ALA A 222 3.99 -9.72 -5.87
N THR A 223 2.88 -10.46 -5.98
CA THR A 223 2.81 -11.89 -5.64
C THR A 223 3.42 -12.78 -6.72
N TRP A 224 3.18 -12.49 -8.00
CA TRP A 224 3.42 -13.46 -9.06
C TRP A 224 4.62 -13.17 -9.97
N ILE A 225 5.19 -11.95 -9.95
CA ILE A 225 6.38 -11.60 -10.78
C ILE A 225 7.53 -12.58 -10.57
N LYS A 226 7.84 -12.94 -9.32
CA LYS A 226 8.96 -13.85 -9.03
C LYS A 226 8.74 -15.21 -9.66
N LYS A 227 7.53 -15.79 -9.54
CA LYS A 227 7.21 -17.09 -10.13
C LYS A 227 7.18 -17.02 -11.65
N LEU A 228 6.55 -16.01 -12.24
CA LEU A 228 6.54 -15.74 -13.67
C LEU A 228 7.97 -15.70 -14.24
N MET A 229 8.84 -14.92 -13.61
CA MET A 229 10.22 -14.81 -14.06
C MET A 229 11.01 -16.10 -13.89
N THR A 230 10.77 -16.85 -12.80
CA THR A 230 11.41 -18.16 -12.62
C THR A 230 10.98 -19.14 -13.70
N GLU A 231 9.71 -19.17 -14.08
CA GLU A 231 9.18 -20.00 -15.18
C GLU A 231 9.82 -19.62 -16.52
N LEU A 232 9.90 -18.32 -16.84
CA LEU A 232 10.53 -17.82 -18.08
C LEU A 232 12.05 -18.08 -18.15
N LEU A 233 12.71 -18.20 -17.00
CA LEU A 233 14.14 -18.50 -16.90
C LEU A 233 14.46 -19.99 -16.93
N GLY A 234 13.46 -20.85 -17.19
CA GLY A 234 13.63 -22.31 -17.30
C GLY A 234 13.31 -23.10 -16.03
N GLY A 235 12.71 -22.45 -15.02
CA GLY A 235 12.26 -23.10 -13.80
C GLY A 235 13.25 -23.02 -12.63
N TYR A 236 12.83 -23.59 -11.50
CA TYR A 236 13.61 -23.56 -10.24
C TYR A 236 14.88 -24.43 -10.28
N THR A 237 14.98 -25.35 -11.21
CA THR A 237 16.16 -26.22 -11.40
C THR A 237 17.31 -25.51 -12.08
N VAL A 238 17.07 -24.37 -12.74
CA VAL A 238 18.11 -23.60 -13.38
C VAL A 238 18.86 -22.74 -12.34
N ALA A 239 20.18 -22.91 -12.28
CA ALA A 239 21.03 -22.19 -11.35
C ALA A 239 20.87 -20.67 -11.53
N GLY A 240 20.61 -19.96 -10.42
CA GLY A 240 20.45 -18.51 -10.39
C GLY A 240 19.10 -17.97 -10.91
N ALA A 241 18.18 -18.80 -11.41
CA ALA A 241 16.86 -18.34 -11.88
C ALA A 241 16.05 -17.66 -10.78
N ALA A 242 16.01 -18.25 -9.59
CA ALA A 242 15.28 -17.68 -8.45
C ALA A 242 15.86 -16.32 -7.99
N ALA A 243 17.17 -16.15 -8.04
CA ALA A 243 17.83 -14.88 -7.68
C ALA A 243 17.52 -13.78 -8.72
N LYS A 244 17.62 -14.09 -10.01
CA LYS A 244 17.25 -13.16 -11.10
C LYS A 244 15.77 -12.81 -11.08
N ALA A 245 14.90 -13.75 -10.74
CA ALA A 245 13.47 -13.52 -10.57
C ALA A 245 13.18 -12.61 -9.36
N GLY A 246 13.89 -12.77 -8.25
CA GLY A 246 13.83 -11.87 -7.10
C GLY A 246 14.26 -10.45 -7.44
N LEU A 247 15.31 -10.30 -8.29
CA LEU A 247 15.75 -9.00 -8.79
C LEU A 247 14.66 -8.32 -9.64
N ALA A 248 13.94 -9.05 -10.46
CA ALA A 248 12.85 -8.49 -11.26
C ALA A 248 11.71 -7.94 -10.35
N LEU A 249 11.37 -8.64 -9.26
CA LEU A 249 10.41 -8.15 -8.28
C LEU A 249 10.91 -6.88 -7.57
N MET A 250 12.19 -6.83 -7.20
CA MET A 250 12.80 -5.64 -6.61
C MET A 250 12.75 -4.46 -7.59
N LEU A 251 13.05 -4.68 -8.85
CA LEU A 251 13.00 -3.66 -9.90
C LEU A 251 11.58 -3.12 -10.11
N PHE A 252 10.55 -3.97 -10.02
CA PHE A 252 9.15 -3.53 -10.01
C PHE A 252 8.87 -2.55 -8.87
N GLY A 253 9.26 -2.90 -7.65
CA GLY A 253 9.08 -2.03 -6.46
C GLY A 253 9.83 -0.70 -6.58
N LEU A 254 11.08 -0.73 -7.07
CA LEU A 254 11.88 0.48 -7.33
C LEU A 254 11.24 1.35 -8.41
N ALA A 255 10.74 0.76 -9.51
CA ALA A 255 10.05 1.49 -10.57
C ALA A 255 8.79 2.18 -10.04
N MET A 256 8.01 1.50 -9.19
CA MET A 256 6.86 2.11 -8.51
C MET A 256 7.26 3.29 -7.62
N MET A 257 8.30 3.13 -6.80
CA MET A 257 8.79 4.21 -5.93
C MET A 257 9.25 5.42 -6.74
N VAL A 258 10.08 5.19 -7.75
CA VAL A 258 10.59 6.25 -8.65
C VAL A 258 9.43 6.93 -9.39
N GLY A 259 8.48 6.16 -9.92
CA GLY A 259 7.31 6.69 -10.61
C GLY A 259 6.44 7.58 -9.72
N ARG A 260 6.27 7.24 -8.43
CA ARG A 260 5.56 8.07 -7.44
C ARG A 260 6.30 9.38 -7.16
N PHE A 261 7.64 9.34 -7.04
CA PHE A 261 8.44 10.55 -6.91
C PHE A 261 8.31 11.43 -8.16
N LEU A 262 8.43 10.87 -9.36
CA LEU A 262 8.26 11.60 -10.62
C LEU A 262 6.86 12.21 -10.72
N ALA A 263 5.80 11.47 -10.43
CA ALA A 263 4.44 11.99 -10.41
C ALA A 263 4.28 13.16 -9.40
N SER A 264 4.96 13.10 -8.26
CA SER A 264 4.94 14.19 -7.26
C SER A 264 5.61 15.49 -7.72
N THR A 265 6.41 15.46 -8.79
CA THR A 265 6.99 16.68 -9.40
C THR A 265 6.03 17.38 -10.35
N MET A 266 4.99 16.68 -10.83
CA MET A 266 4.01 17.25 -11.77
C MET A 266 3.14 18.28 -11.05
N LYS A 267 3.25 19.54 -11.47
CA LYS A 267 2.37 20.62 -10.98
C LYS A 267 0.94 20.41 -11.52
N ASN A 268 -0.05 20.77 -10.70
CA ASN A 268 -1.48 20.63 -11.02
C ASN A 268 -1.91 19.18 -11.32
N LEU A 269 -1.26 18.20 -10.69
CA LEU A 269 -1.55 16.78 -10.93
C LEU A 269 -3.02 16.45 -10.64
N THR A 270 -3.65 17.09 -9.66
CA THR A 270 -5.08 16.89 -9.36
C THR A 270 -5.96 17.26 -10.56
N ALA A 271 -5.70 18.37 -11.23
CA ALA A 271 -6.47 18.79 -12.42
C ALA A 271 -6.24 17.86 -13.61
N MET A 272 -5.03 17.31 -13.75
CA MET A 272 -4.67 16.37 -14.81
C MET A 272 -4.96 14.91 -14.43
N GLY A 273 -5.37 14.63 -13.21
CA GLY A 273 -5.36 13.32 -12.60
C GLY A 273 -6.15 12.27 -13.38
N ALA A 274 -7.32 12.62 -13.91
CA ALA A 274 -8.09 11.71 -14.76
C ALA A 274 -7.30 11.27 -16.00
N LYS A 275 -6.63 12.20 -16.68
CA LYS A 275 -5.79 11.90 -17.87
C LYS A 275 -4.58 11.02 -17.48
N VAL A 276 -3.95 11.31 -16.35
CA VAL A 276 -2.80 10.53 -15.84
C VAL A 276 -3.24 9.10 -15.51
N ILE A 277 -4.38 8.92 -14.80
CA ILE A 277 -4.91 7.59 -14.48
C ILE A 277 -5.24 6.83 -15.77
N THR A 278 -5.88 7.50 -16.75
CA THR A 278 -6.23 6.87 -18.02
C THR A 278 -4.99 6.43 -18.82
N ALA A 279 -4.00 7.29 -18.97
CA ALA A 279 -2.76 6.97 -19.68
C ALA A 279 -1.99 5.84 -18.96
N ALA A 280 -1.88 5.91 -17.63
CA ALA A 280 -1.22 4.90 -16.83
C ALA A 280 -1.94 3.54 -16.87
N SER A 281 -3.29 3.54 -16.84
CA SER A 281 -4.08 2.32 -16.97
C SER A 281 -3.93 1.68 -18.35
N LEU A 282 -3.94 2.48 -19.42
CA LEU A 282 -3.72 1.98 -20.78
C LEU A 282 -2.31 1.38 -20.93
N LEU A 283 -1.29 2.07 -20.41
CA LEU A 283 0.09 1.57 -20.42
C LEU A 283 0.21 0.26 -19.61
N SER A 284 -0.54 0.14 -18.52
CA SER A 284 -0.61 -1.08 -17.71
C SER A 284 -1.20 -2.25 -18.50
N VAL A 285 -2.29 -2.01 -19.26
CA VAL A 285 -2.86 -3.04 -20.14
C VAL A 285 -1.81 -3.54 -21.14
N VAL A 286 -1.15 -2.60 -21.84
CA VAL A 286 -0.14 -2.95 -22.85
C VAL A 286 1.01 -3.75 -22.23
N ALA A 287 1.56 -3.30 -21.11
CA ALA A 287 2.67 -3.96 -20.44
C ALA A 287 2.31 -5.36 -19.94
N ILE A 288 1.10 -5.54 -19.39
CA ILE A 288 0.62 -6.86 -18.94
C ILE A 288 0.40 -7.79 -20.13
N VAL A 289 -0.16 -7.30 -21.24
CA VAL A 289 -0.31 -8.09 -22.47
C VAL A 289 1.05 -8.54 -23.01
N VAL A 290 2.05 -7.66 -23.00
CA VAL A 290 3.44 -8.05 -23.37
C VAL A 290 3.96 -9.15 -22.45
N MET A 291 3.72 -9.08 -21.12
CA MET A 291 4.10 -10.15 -20.20
C MET A 291 3.37 -11.46 -20.47
N ILE A 292 2.13 -11.43 -20.95
CA ILE A 292 1.34 -12.63 -21.29
C ILE A 292 1.92 -13.34 -22.52
N VAL A 293 2.35 -12.58 -23.54
CA VAL A 293 2.72 -13.18 -24.83
C VAL A 293 4.22 -13.43 -24.99
N THR A 294 5.06 -12.75 -24.20
CA THR A 294 6.52 -12.86 -24.37
C THR A 294 7.06 -14.19 -23.86
N LYS A 295 8.02 -14.74 -24.59
CA LYS A 295 8.86 -15.88 -24.14
C LYS A 295 10.27 -15.43 -23.73
N SER A 296 10.61 -14.17 -23.94
CA SER A 296 11.92 -13.59 -23.63
C SER A 296 11.95 -13.05 -22.19
N PRO A 297 12.83 -13.56 -21.32
CA PRO A 297 13.00 -13.00 -19.97
C PRO A 297 13.38 -11.51 -19.98
N ALA A 298 14.19 -11.05 -20.94
CA ALA A 298 14.58 -9.65 -21.03
C ALA A 298 13.38 -8.73 -21.36
N VAL A 299 12.53 -9.15 -22.30
CA VAL A 299 11.29 -8.41 -22.64
C VAL A 299 10.33 -8.41 -21.45
N ALA A 300 10.22 -9.52 -20.71
CA ALA A 300 9.41 -9.59 -19.51
C ALA A 300 9.89 -8.62 -18.42
N VAL A 301 11.21 -8.51 -18.19
CA VAL A 301 11.79 -7.54 -17.24
C VAL A 301 11.48 -6.11 -17.67
N ALA A 302 11.62 -5.78 -18.95
CA ALA A 302 11.27 -4.46 -19.47
C ALA A 302 9.77 -4.16 -19.26
N ALA A 303 8.89 -5.11 -19.54
CA ALA A 303 7.45 -4.98 -19.29
C ALA A 303 7.14 -4.82 -17.80
N ILE A 304 7.83 -5.53 -16.91
CA ILE A 304 7.70 -5.41 -15.45
C ILE A 304 8.08 -3.99 -14.98
N LEU A 305 9.19 -3.44 -15.48
CA LEU A 305 9.61 -2.06 -15.17
C LEU A 305 8.58 -1.04 -15.64
N VAL A 306 8.09 -1.18 -16.88
CA VAL A 306 7.03 -0.32 -17.42
C VAL A 306 5.76 -0.44 -16.59
N THR A 307 5.38 -1.65 -16.16
CA THR A 307 4.22 -1.88 -15.29
C THR A 307 4.40 -1.18 -13.94
N GLY A 308 5.58 -1.26 -13.33
CA GLY A 308 5.87 -0.56 -12.07
C GLY A 308 5.73 0.96 -12.20
N LEU A 309 6.29 1.54 -13.26
CA LEU A 309 6.15 2.98 -13.56
C LEU A 309 4.70 3.38 -13.83
N ALA A 310 3.96 2.56 -14.58
CA ALA A 310 2.55 2.80 -14.91
C ALA A 310 1.66 2.72 -13.65
N PHE A 311 1.87 1.75 -12.78
CA PHE A 311 1.09 1.59 -11.55
C PHE A 311 1.34 2.72 -10.54
N ALA A 312 2.53 3.29 -10.56
CA ALA A 312 2.99 4.25 -9.57
C ALA A 312 2.00 5.39 -9.27
N PRO A 313 1.53 6.15 -10.28
CA PRO A 313 0.64 7.29 -10.02
C PRO A 313 -0.83 6.90 -9.79
N ILE A 314 -1.26 5.68 -10.11
CA ILE A 314 -2.70 5.34 -10.19
C ILE A 314 -3.37 5.49 -8.82
N PHE A 315 -2.94 4.73 -7.81
CA PHE A 315 -3.55 4.75 -6.47
C PHE A 315 -3.55 6.15 -5.85
N PRO A 316 -2.39 6.82 -5.70
CA PRO A 316 -2.35 8.10 -5.02
C PRO A 316 -3.08 9.19 -5.80
N THR A 317 -3.15 9.10 -7.13
CA THR A 317 -3.89 10.06 -7.94
C THR A 317 -5.40 9.84 -7.84
N ILE A 318 -5.89 8.58 -7.80
CA ILE A 318 -7.31 8.27 -7.54
C ILE A 318 -7.72 8.87 -6.19
N VAL A 319 -6.93 8.64 -5.14
CA VAL A 319 -7.19 9.18 -3.79
C VAL A 319 -7.24 10.72 -3.85
N GLY A 320 -6.21 11.36 -4.42
CA GLY A 320 -6.12 12.81 -4.46
C GLY A 320 -7.21 13.49 -5.29
N VAL A 321 -7.57 12.94 -6.46
CA VAL A 321 -8.67 13.45 -7.30
C VAL A 321 -10.02 13.26 -6.59
N THR A 322 -10.18 12.17 -5.85
CA THR A 322 -11.39 11.94 -5.06
C THR A 322 -11.49 12.95 -3.92
N PHE A 323 -10.43 13.16 -3.17
CA PHE A 323 -10.39 14.14 -2.08
C PHE A 323 -10.69 15.55 -2.55
N ALA A 324 -10.20 15.96 -3.72
CA ALA A 324 -10.46 17.29 -4.28
C ALA A 324 -11.95 17.60 -4.50
N LYS A 325 -12.83 16.59 -4.47
CA LYS A 325 -14.28 16.74 -4.64
C LYS A 325 -15.05 16.88 -3.33
N PHE A 326 -14.37 16.81 -2.20
CA PHE A 326 -14.98 16.79 -0.87
C PHE A 326 -14.23 17.71 0.09
N GLU A 327 -14.88 18.00 1.21
CA GLU A 327 -14.25 18.73 2.31
C GLU A 327 -13.24 17.86 3.06
N PRO A 328 -12.11 18.43 3.50
CA PRO A 328 -11.09 17.70 4.27
C PRO A 328 -11.61 17.01 5.53
N ALA A 329 -12.72 17.50 6.09
CA ALA A 329 -13.43 16.93 7.23
C ALA A 329 -13.93 15.49 7.03
N LEU A 330 -14.03 15.03 5.77
CA LEU A 330 -14.54 13.71 5.38
C LEU A 330 -13.45 12.80 4.80
N TYR A 331 -12.21 13.24 4.75
CA TYR A 331 -11.13 12.48 4.10
C TYR A 331 -10.88 11.13 4.77
N GLY A 332 -10.97 11.05 6.09
CA GLY A 332 -10.83 9.78 6.81
C GLY A 332 -11.90 8.77 6.40
N SER A 333 -13.17 9.18 6.43
CA SER A 333 -14.29 8.33 6.02
C SER A 333 -14.20 7.90 4.56
N ILE A 334 -13.88 8.83 3.65
CA ILE A 334 -13.72 8.55 2.21
C ILE A 334 -12.59 7.54 2.02
N PHE A 335 -11.42 7.81 2.61
CA PHE A 335 -10.27 6.93 2.49
C PHE A 335 -10.57 5.55 3.07
N GLY A 336 -11.21 5.50 4.25
CA GLY A 336 -11.64 4.25 4.88
C GLY A 336 -12.48 3.38 3.95
N ILE A 337 -13.49 3.98 3.31
CA ILE A 337 -14.39 3.28 2.39
C ILE A 337 -13.65 2.79 1.15
N ILE A 338 -13.00 3.70 0.41
CA ILE A 338 -12.40 3.36 -0.88
C ILE A 338 -11.23 2.38 -0.74
N PHE A 339 -10.45 2.50 0.35
CA PHE A 339 -9.32 1.60 0.61
C PHE A 339 -9.80 0.22 1.07
N ALA A 340 -10.79 0.14 1.98
CA ALA A 340 -11.35 -1.14 2.40
C ALA A 340 -11.97 -1.91 1.22
N VAL A 341 -12.69 -1.22 0.35
CA VAL A 341 -13.24 -1.80 -0.89
C VAL A 341 -12.10 -2.23 -1.82
N GLY A 342 -11.06 -1.43 -1.97
CA GLY A 342 -9.88 -1.76 -2.76
C GLY A 342 -9.17 -3.04 -2.28
N LEU A 343 -9.06 -3.25 -0.97
CA LEU A 343 -8.44 -4.44 -0.37
C LEU A 343 -9.12 -5.76 -0.81
N LEU A 344 -10.41 -5.73 -1.14
CA LEU A 344 -11.10 -6.91 -1.70
C LEU A 344 -10.45 -7.37 -3.01
N GLY A 345 -10.12 -6.42 -3.90
CA GLY A 345 -9.41 -6.73 -5.14
C GLY A 345 -8.05 -7.38 -4.91
N GLY A 346 -7.26 -6.79 -4.02
CA GLY A 346 -5.95 -7.32 -3.63
C GLY A 346 -6.00 -8.67 -2.90
N THR A 347 -7.14 -9.03 -2.33
CA THR A 347 -7.34 -10.33 -1.66
C THR A 347 -7.77 -11.41 -2.64
N PHE A 348 -8.78 -11.15 -3.47
CA PHE A 348 -9.40 -12.18 -4.29
C PHE A 348 -8.67 -12.46 -5.59
N VAL A 349 -8.18 -11.44 -6.29
CA VAL A 349 -7.62 -11.61 -7.64
C VAL A 349 -6.27 -12.33 -7.64
N PRO A 350 -5.29 -12.03 -6.77
CA PRO A 350 -4.06 -12.82 -6.70
C PRO A 350 -4.31 -14.28 -6.35
N ASN A 351 -5.30 -14.55 -5.48
CA ASN A 351 -5.71 -15.90 -5.12
C ASN A 351 -6.32 -16.65 -6.32
N LEU A 352 -7.17 -15.98 -7.11
CA LEU A 352 -7.76 -16.54 -8.32
C LEU A 352 -6.68 -16.89 -9.35
N ILE A 353 -5.70 -15.99 -9.58
CA ILE A 353 -4.53 -16.26 -10.43
C ILE A 353 -3.79 -17.49 -9.92
N GLY A 354 -3.56 -17.60 -8.60
CA GLY A 354 -2.90 -18.74 -7.98
C GLY A 354 -3.62 -20.05 -8.24
N LYS A 355 -4.93 -20.09 -8.02
CA LYS A 355 -5.76 -21.28 -8.26
C LYS A 355 -5.74 -21.71 -9.74
N MET A 356 -5.79 -20.74 -10.65
CA MET A 356 -5.75 -21.03 -12.09
C MET A 356 -4.36 -21.43 -12.58
N SER A 357 -3.31 -21.14 -11.83
CA SER A 357 -1.93 -21.51 -12.13
C SER A 357 -1.59 -22.94 -11.67
N VAL A 358 -2.47 -23.62 -10.94
CA VAL A 358 -2.24 -25.01 -10.52
C VAL A 358 -2.23 -25.92 -11.76
N GLY A 359 -1.11 -26.61 -11.99
CA GLY A 359 -0.91 -27.45 -13.18
C GLY A 359 -0.70 -26.67 -14.48
N ARG A 360 -0.55 -25.33 -14.41
CA ARG A 360 -0.31 -24.45 -15.56
C ARG A 360 0.75 -23.40 -15.20
N SER A 361 1.18 -22.61 -16.20
CA SER A 361 2.06 -21.47 -15.94
C SER A 361 1.32 -20.29 -15.31
N VAL A 362 2.02 -19.50 -14.49
CA VAL A 362 1.51 -18.20 -14.02
C VAL A 362 1.23 -17.28 -15.19
N GLN A 363 2.07 -17.32 -16.21
CA GLN A 363 1.91 -16.52 -17.43
C GLN A 363 0.52 -16.76 -18.08
N GLY A 364 0.06 -18.02 -18.16
CA GLY A 364 -1.25 -18.38 -18.70
C GLY A 364 -2.44 -17.91 -17.86
N SER A 365 -2.22 -17.50 -16.60
CA SER A 365 -3.24 -16.99 -15.69
C SER A 365 -3.26 -15.44 -15.60
N LEU A 366 -2.27 -14.75 -16.16
CA LEU A 366 -2.19 -13.28 -16.19
C LEU A 366 -3.31 -12.57 -16.99
N PRO A 367 -4.05 -13.21 -17.94
CA PRO A 367 -5.20 -12.58 -18.58
C PRO A 367 -6.21 -12.00 -17.58
N ILE A 368 -6.35 -12.58 -16.37
CA ILE A 368 -7.18 -12.03 -15.30
C ILE A 368 -6.71 -10.61 -14.90
N ALA A 369 -5.39 -10.42 -14.79
CA ALA A 369 -4.82 -9.11 -14.51
C ALA A 369 -5.05 -8.14 -15.68
N ALA A 370 -4.90 -8.62 -16.94
CA ALA A 370 -5.19 -7.78 -18.11
C ALA A 370 -6.65 -7.31 -18.14
N VAL A 371 -7.62 -8.17 -17.78
CA VAL A 371 -9.03 -7.80 -17.65
C VAL A 371 -9.21 -6.74 -16.56
N ALA A 372 -8.61 -6.90 -15.39
CA ALA A 372 -8.68 -5.90 -14.31
C ALA A 372 -8.09 -4.55 -14.75
N ALA A 373 -6.98 -4.55 -15.51
CA ALA A 373 -6.38 -3.34 -16.07
C ALA A 373 -7.30 -2.69 -17.12
N GLY A 374 -7.94 -3.48 -17.96
CA GLY A 374 -8.93 -3.00 -18.95
C GLY A 374 -10.14 -2.36 -18.28
N ILE A 375 -10.68 -2.97 -17.23
CA ILE A 375 -11.79 -2.41 -16.45
C ILE A 375 -11.34 -1.10 -15.78
N LEU A 376 -10.14 -1.04 -15.21
CA LEU A 376 -9.59 0.18 -14.62
C LEU A 376 -9.46 1.29 -15.67
N PHE A 377 -8.98 0.96 -16.88
CA PHE A 377 -8.91 1.91 -17.99
C PHE A 377 -10.29 2.48 -18.32
N VAL A 378 -11.31 1.64 -18.46
CA VAL A 378 -12.70 2.08 -18.74
C VAL A 378 -13.22 2.98 -17.61
N ILE A 379 -13.04 2.58 -16.34
CA ILE A 379 -13.47 3.37 -15.17
C ILE A 379 -12.77 4.74 -15.17
N SER A 380 -11.49 4.79 -15.55
CA SER A 380 -10.69 6.02 -15.53
C SER A 380 -11.24 7.12 -16.44
N LEU A 381 -11.92 6.75 -17.53
CA LEU A 381 -12.57 7.69 -18.45
C LEU A 381 -13.70 8.50 -17.79
N PHE A 382 -14.24 8.00 -16.68
CA PHE A 382 -15.35 8.62 -15.96
C PHE A 382 -14.90 9.33 -14.67
N ILE A 383 -13.72 9.01 -14.12
CA ILE A 383 -13.24 9.57 -12.83
C ILE A 383 -13.23 11.10 -12.82
N GLY A 384 -12.86 11.74 -13.93
CA GLY A 384 -12.83 13.20 -14.04
C GLY A 384 -14.21 13.84 -14.18
N ARG A 385 -15.20 13.10 -14.67
CA ARG A 385 -16.53 13.64 -15.02
C ARG A 385 -17.55 13.53 -13.89
N VAL A 386 -17.35 12.57 -12.99
CA VAL A 386 -18.30 12.27 -11.91
C VAL A 386 -17.99 13.11 -10.68
N GLY A 387 -18.96 13.86 -10.18
CA GLY A 387 -18.86 14.63 -8.94
C GLY A 387 -18.12 15.97 -9.09
N GLU A 388 -18.04 16.55 -10.29
CA GLU A 388 -17.68 17.96 -10.40
C GLU A 388 -18.71 18.80 -9.62
N PRO A 389 -18.25 19.76 -8.77
CA PRO A 389 -19.16 20.75 -8.22
C PRO A 389 -19.82 21.44 -9.41
N LYS A 390 -21.17 21.53 -9.41
CA LYS A 390 -21.88 22.36 -10.38
C LYS A 390 -21.20 23.73 -10.33
N ARG A 391 -20.56 24.13 -11.43
CA ARG A 391 -20.15 25.52 -11.61
C ARG A 391 -21.44 26.35 -11.52
N THR A 392 -21.69 26.91 -10.36
CA THR A 392 -22.62 28.04 -10.25
C THR A 392 -21.95 29.16 -10.99
N GLY A 393 -22.46 29.42 -12.21
CA GLY A 393 -22.09 30.57 -13.04
C GLY A 393 -22.42 31.88 -12.35
#